data_6b70885ce28eca1c1b6d8c1d447e1336
#
_entry.id   6b70885ce28eca1c1b6d8c1d447e1336
#
_cell.length_a   1.000
_cell.length_b   1.000
_cell.length_c   1.000
_cell.angle_alpha   90.00
_cell.angle_beta   90.00
_cell.angle_gamma   90.00
#
_symmetry.space_group_name_H-M   'P 1'
#
loop_
_entity.id
_entity.type
_entity.pdbx_description
1 polymer ?
#
loop_
_entity_poly.entity_id
_entity_poly.type
_entity_poly.pdbx_seq_one_letter_code
_entity_poly.pdbx_strand_id
1 'polypeptide(L)'
;MRKLNNMEVRNMSRKIVVVGGVAGGASVAARLRRLSEEDEIIMVERGEYISFANCGLPYYIGGVITERQKLLVQTVERMSKRFNLDIRVLSEVVKINKEEKTITIKNVTTDETYNEEYDVLILSPGAKPIVPPIPGIEEAKALFTLRNVPDTDRIKAYIDEKKPRHATVIGGGFIGVEMVENLRERGIEVTLVEMANQVMPPIDYEMAAYVHEHMKVHNVELVFEDGVDALEENGTVVRLKSGSVIKTDMIILAIGVQPESSLAKDAGLALGVRGTIKVNEKFQTSDPYVYAIGDAIEVKDFVTETETMIPLAWPANRQGRMLADIIHGHTDSLYKGTMGTSVAKVFDLTVASTGVNEKILKRLNIPYEVVHVQANSHAGYYPNATPVLIKLIFNKDSGKIYGAQALGRDGVDKRIDVIATAMKANLTVIDLPDLELSYAPPYSSAKDPVNMVGYAASNIVDGFVDTVQWHEIDHIVENGGYLIDVREPNELKQGMIKGSINIPLDELRDRLDEVPMDKEIYITCQLGMRGYVAARMLMEKGYKVKNVDGGFKLYGTVLPERVVY
;
A
#
# COMPACT_ATOMS: atom_id res chain seq x y z
N MET A 1 44.02 13.04 4.39
CA MET A 1 44.66 13.07 3.08
C MET A 1 43.90 12.16 2.09
N ARG A 2 42.70 12.54 1.65
CA ARG A 2 41.88 11.81 0.63
C ARG A 2 41.04 12.79 -0.22
N LYS A 3 41.62 13.91 -0.63
CA LYS A 3 40.91 14.97 -1.42
C LYS A 3 41.67 15.46 -2.66
N LEU A 4 42.66 14.77 -3.15
CA LEU A 4 43.53 15.32 -4.20
C LEU A 4 43.66 14.49 -5.49
N ASN A 5 42.89 13.41 -5.72
CA ASN A 5 43.02 12.62 -6.95
C ASN A 5 41.73 12.52 -7.83
N ASN A 6 40.72 13.36 -7.60
CA ASN A 6 39.48 13.34 -8.40
C ASN A 6 39.31 14.57 -9.31
N MET A 7 40.37 15.25 -9.70
CA MET A 7 40.27 16.49 -10.49
C MET A 7 40.44 16.32 -12.01
N GLU A 8 40.85 15.17 -12.51
CA GLU A 8 41.17 15.02 -13.97
C GLU A 8 40.12 14.25 -14.81
N VAL A 9 39.00 13.80 -14.24
CA VAL A 9 37.90 13.16 -15.00
C VAL A 9 36.72 14.14 -15.27
N ARG A 10 36.91 15.41 -15.06
CA ARG A 10 35.83 16.41 -14.94
C ARG A 10 35.53 17.28 -16.16
N ASN A 11 35.89 16.95 -17.37
CA ASN A 11 35.69 17.88 -18.48
C ASN A 11 35.17 17.28 -19.80
N MET A 12 34.21 16.37 -19.78
CA MET A 12 33.37 16.12 -20.96
C MET A 12 31.92 16.27 -20.56
N SER A 13 31.24 17.28 -21.11
CA SER A 13 29.80 17.44 -21.07
C SER A 13 29.15 16.15 -21.62
N ARG A 14 28.26 15.53 -20.84
CA ARG A 14 27.53 14.35 -21.26
C ARG A 14 26.14 14.75 -21.69
N LYS A 15 25.63 14.08 -22.71
CA LYS A 15 24.24 14.19 -23.10
C LYS A 15 23.43 13.09 -22.38
N ILE A 16 22.58 13.52 -21.45
CA ILE A 16 21.75 12.63 -20.61
C ILE A 16 20.30 12.80 -21.03
N VAL A 17 19.70 11.73 -21.53
CA VAL A 17 18.28 11.75 -21.92
C VAL A 17 17.44 11.01 -20.89
N VAL A 18 16.36 11.65 -20.42
CA VAL A 18 15.40 11.13 -19.45
C VAL A 18 14.06 10.93 -20.14
N VAL A 19 13.58 9.70 -20.20
CA VAL A 19 12.28 9.33 -20.79
C VAL A 19 11.23 9.22 -19.68
N GLY A 20 10.25 10.12 -19.69
CA GLY A 20 9.22 10.28 -18.67
C GLY A 20 9.55 11.38 -17.66
N GLY A 21 8.61 12.31 -17.49
CA GLY A 21 8.80 13.57 -16.75
C GLY A 21 8.08 13.67 -15.40
N VAL A 22 7.61 12.55 -14.82
CA VAL A 22 6.85 12.61 -13.56
C VAL A 22 7.78 12.32 -12.36
N ALA A 23 7.43 11.47 -11.42
CA ALA A 23 8.13 11.33 -10.13
C ALA A 23 9.64 11.03 -10.27
N GLY A 24 10.00 9.88 -10.83
CA GLY A 24 11.39 9.47 -10.98
C GLY A 24 12.18 10.35 -11.95
N GLY A 25 11.61 10.61 -13.14
CA GLY A 25 12.25 11.40 -14.19
C GLY A 25 12.48 12.86 -13.79
N ALA A 26 11.48 13.52 -13.23
CA ALA A 26 11.64 14.89 -12.73
C ALA A 26 12.68 14.97 -11.60
N SER A 27 12.68 13.99 -10.69
CA SER A 27 13.63 13.93 -9.57
C SER A 27 15.07 13.71 -10.04
N VAL A 28 15.31 12.78 -10.99
CA VAL A 28 16.65 12.53 -11.51
C VAL A 28 17.17 13.70 -12.30
N ALA A 29 16.37 14.30 -13.20
CA ALA A 29 16.78 15.45 -14.02
C ALA A 29 17.16 16.66 -13.17
N ALA A 30 16.32 17.00 -12.19
CA ALA A 30 16.62 18.09 -11.26
C ALA A 30 17.85 17.82 -10.37
N ARG A 31 18.13 16.55 -10.04
CA ARG A 31 19.33 16.20 -9.26
C ARG A 31 20.58 16.20 -10.12
N LEU A 32 20.54 15.69 -11.34
CA LEU A 32 21.64 15.72 -12.30
C LEU A 32 22.15 17.15 -12.49
N ARG A 33 21.25 18.11 -12.75
CA ARG A 33 21.65 19.52 -12.90
C ARG A 33 22.34 20.08 -11.67
N ARG A 34 21.88 19.73 -10.46
CA ARG A 34 22.56 20.15 -9.22
C ARG A 34 23.93 19.53 -9.01
N LEU A 35 24.29 18.50 -9.79
CA LEU A 35 25.60 17.85 -9.73
C LEU A 35 26.53 18.32 -10.86
N SER A 36 25.98 18.75 -11.99
CA SER A 36 26.73 19.25 -13.13
C SER A 36 25.95 20.36 -13.85
N GLU A 37 26.57 21.52 -14.02
CA GLU A 37 26.05 22.59 -14.88
C GLU A 37 26.46 22.39 -16.36
N GLU A 38 27.43 21.49 -16.63
CA GLU A 38 27.99 21.27 -17.96
C GLU A 38 27.21 20.21 -18.76
N ASP A 39 26.56 19.25 -18.09
CA ASP A 39 25.82 18.19 -18.77
C ASP A 39 24.62 18.75 -19.54
N GLU A 40 24.40 18.27 -20.76
CA GLU A 40 23.17 18.49 -21.51
C GLU A 40 22.11 17.49 -21.03
N ILE A 41 21.02 18.02 -20.45
CA ILE A 41 19.96 17.19 -19.87
C ILE A 41 18.67 17.42 -20.63
N ILE A 42 18.22 16.39 -21.35
CA ILE A 42 16.99 16.38 -22.14
C ILE A 42 15.95 15.51 -21.42
N MET A 43 14.77 16.05 -21.20
CA MET A 43 13.63 15.27 -20.67
C MET A 43 12.56 15.17 -21.76
N VAL A 44 12.18 13.93 -22.10
CA VAL A 44 11.15 13.65 -23.10
C VAL A 44 9.92 13.09 -22.41
N GLU A 45 8.78 13.78 -22.52
CA GLU A 45 7.51 13.39 -21.94
C GLU A 45 6.42 13.30 -23.01
N ARG A 46 5.75 12.15 -23.07
CA ARG A 46 4.66 11.91 -24.03
C ARG A 46 3.44 12.79 -23.76
N GLY A 47 3.16 13.03 -22.48
CA GLY A 47 2.05 13.87 -22.05
C GLY A 47 2.35 15.36 -22.16
N GLU A 48 1.34 16.17 -21.89
CA GLU A 48 1.44 17.63 -21.83
C GLU A 48 2.05 18.12 -20.52
N TYR A 49 1.97 17.32 -19.45
CA TYR A 49 2.32 17.73 -18.08
C TYR A 49 3.46 16.90 -17.51
N ILE A 50 4.38 17.58 -16.85
CA ILE A 50 5.46 16.98 -16.07
C ILE A 50 5.19 17.16 -14.57
N SER A 51 5.82 16.37 -13.73
CA SER A 51 5.88 16.58 -12.26
C SER A 51 4.53 16.95 -11.64
N PHE A 52 3.48 16.23 -11.95
CA PHE A 52 2.16 16.44 -11.36
C PHE A 52 1.89 15.48 -10.20
N ALA A 53 0.92 15.83 -9.35
CA ALA A 53 0.55 15.10 -8.15
C ALA A 53 -0.40 13.93 -8.50
N ASN A 54 0.13 12.76 -8.90
CA ASN A 54 -0.67 11.58 -9.20
C ASN A 54 -1.64 11.22 -8.08
N CYS A 55 -1.17 11.22 -6.83
CA CYS A 55 -2.00 10.91 -5.67
C CYS A 55 -3.03 12.00 -5.35
N GLY A 56 -2.96 13.18 -5.98
CA GLY A 56 -3.95 14.25 -5.84
C GLY A 56 -5.14 14.14 -6.81
N LEU A 57 -5.02 13.30 -7.83
CA LEU A 57 -6.01 13.20 -8.90
C LEU A 57 -7.41 12.80 -8.40
N PRO A 58 -7.59 11.75 -7.58
CA PRO A 58 -8.89 11.40 -7.01
C PRO A 58 -9.49 12.54 -6.19
N TYR A 59 -8.68 13.20 -5.37
CA TYR A 59 -9.12 14.30 -4.49
C TYR A 59 -9.53 15.56 -5.26
N TYR A 60 -8.98 15.79 -6.45
CA TYR A 60 -9.46 16.85 -7.34
C TYR A 60 -10.80 16.48 -7.99
N ILE A 61 -10.99 15.23 -8.36
CA ILE A 61 -12.28 14.70 -8.85
C ILE A 61 -13.35 14.86 -7.77
N GLY A 62 -13.05 14.50 -6.53
CA GLY A 62 -13.92 14.62 -5.37
C GLY A 62 -14.21 16.06 -4.94
N GLY A 63 -13.39 17.03 -5.36
CA GLY A 63 -13.55 18.44 -4.99
C GLY A 63 -12.83 18.86 -3.70
N VAL A 64 -12.08 17.98 -3.07
CA VAL A 64 -11.21 18.30 -1.91
C VAL A 64 -10.09 19.24 -2.35
N ILE A 65 -9.43 18.93 -3.47
CA ILE A 65 -8.54 19.86 -4.17
C ILE A 65 -9.41 20.65 -5.15
N THR A 66 -9.59 21.93 -4.89
CA THR A 66 -10.51 22.78 -5.67
C THR A 66 -9.86 23.41 -6.88
N GLU A 67 -8.55 23.62 -6.86
CA GLU A 67 -7.80 24.31 -7.90
C GLU A 67 -6.96 23.32 -8.71
N ARG A 68 -7.28 23.17 -9.99
CA ARG A 68 -6.56 22.28 -10.92
C ARG A 68 -5.05 22.53 -10.94
N GLN A 69 -4.66 23.79 -10.87
CA GLN A 69 -3.24 24.18 -10.92
C GLN A 69 -2.41 23.62 -9.75
N LYS A 70 -3.04 23.30 -8.63
CA LYS A 70 -2.36 22.66 -7.48
C LYS A 70 -1.92 21.22 -7.76
N LEU A 71 -2.48 20.59 -8.80
CA LEU A 71 -2.01 19.29 -9.27
C LEU A 71 -0.64 19.39 -9.96
N LEU A 72 -0.31 20.54 -10.53
CA LEU A 72 0.94 20.76 -11.25
C LEU A 72 2.05 21.21 -10.27
N VAL A 73 2.80 20.24 -9.77
CA VAL A 73 3.89 20.50 -8.80
C VAL A 73 4.98 21.38 -9.45
N GLN A 74 5.31 21.09 -10.72
CA GLN A 74 6.16 21.92 -11.56
C GLN A 74 5.52 22.08 -12.94
N THR A 75 5.78 23.23 -13.57
CA THR A 75 5.47 23.45 -14.99
C THR A 75 6.72 23.27 -15.84
N VAL A 76 6.55 22.99 -17.11
CA VAL A 76 7.67 22.88 -18.08
C VAL A 76 8.54 24.13 -18.05
N GLU A 77 7.92 25.30 -18.21
CA GLU A 77 8.63 26.60 -18.20
C GLU A 77 9.44 26.84 -16.92
N ARG A 78 8.81 26.60 -15.76
CA ARG A 78 9.44 26.81 -14.46
C ARG A 78 10.61 25.86 -14.24
N MET A 79 10.45 24.59 -14.61
CA MET A 79 11.45 23.56 -14.40
C MET A 79 12.62 23.73 -15.40
N SER A 80 12.35 24.01 -16.68
CA SER A 80 13.36 24.30 -17.69
C SER A 80 14.23 25.48 -17.28
N LYS A 81 13.61 26.59 -16.89
CA LYS A 81 14.35 27.79 -16.49
C LYS A 81 15.17 27.60 -15.21
N ARG A 82 14.58 26.93 -14.19
CA ARG A 82 15.23 26.77 -12.89
C ARG A 82 16.41 25.80 -12.93
N PHE A 83 16.29 24.75 -13.73
CA PHE A 83 17.26 23.66 -13.79
C PHE A 83 17.99 23.61 -15.14
N ASN A 84 17.85 24.59 -15.99
CA ASN A 84 18.47 24.61 -17.32
C ASN A 84 18.31 23.24 -18.05
N LEU A 85 17.06 22.79 -18.20
CA LEU A 85 16.71 21.51 -18.84
C LEU A 85 16.03 21.76 -20.17
N ASP A 86 16.37 20.95 -21.19
CA ASP A 86 15.58 20.83 -22.41
C ASP A 86 14.43 19.86 -22.15
N ILE A 87 13.22 20.39 -21.93
CA ILE A 87 12.02 19.59 -21.63
C ILE A 87 11.10 19.60 -22.85
N ARG A 88 10.94 18.43 -23.45
CA ARG A 88 10.12 18.19 -24.63
C ARG A 88 8.88 17.41 -24.24
N VAL A 89 7.77 18.11 -24.08
CA VAL A 89 6.44 17.52 -23.85
C VAL A 89 5.76 17.20 -25.19
N LEU A 90 4.66 16.43 -25.17
CA LEU A 90 3.97 15.90 -26.34
C LEU A 90 4.95 15.21 -27.31
N SER A 91 5.95 14.57 -26.72
CA SER A 91 7.07 13.93 -27.42
C SER A 91 7.25 12.52 -26.88
N GLU A 92 7.04 11.53 -27.71
CA GLU A 92 7.12 10.11 -27.34
C GLU A 92 8.39 9.48 -27.89
N VAL A 93 9.18 8.86 -27.01
CA VAL A 93 10.28 8.00 -27.46
C VAL A 93 9.68 6.69 -27.96
N VAL A 94 9.79 6.42 -29.25
CA VAL A 94 9.19 5.26 -29.92
C VAL A 94 10.18 4.16 -30.22
N LYS A 95 11.50 4.44 -30.19
CA LYS A 95 12.55 3.45 -30.45
C LYS A 95 13.85 3.83 -29.74
N ILE A 96 14.59 2.80 -29.29
CA ILE A 96 15.95 2.91 -28.78
C ILE A 96 16.86 2.09 -29.72
N ASN A 97 17.90 2.72 -30.23
CA ASN A 97 18.99 2.04 -30.94
C ASN A 97 20.25 2.04 -30.05
N LYS A 98 20.50 0.91 -29.42
CA LYS A 98 21.60 0.77 -28.44
C LYS A 98 22.99 0.84 -29.08
N GLU A 99 23.15 0.29 -30.28
CA GLU A 99 24.44 0.25 -31.01
C GLU A 99 24.89 1.66 -31.38
N GLU A 100 23.97 2.51 -31.85
CA GLU A 100 24.25 3.88 -32.28
C GLU A 100 24.10 4.88 -31.13
N LYS A 101 23.60 4.43 -29.96
CA LYS A 101 23.22 5.30 -28.81
C LYS A 101 22.29 6.43 -29.23
N THR A 102 21.25 6.11 -29.96
CA THR A 102 20.22 7.06 -30.39
C THR A 102 18.82 6.61 -29.95
N ILE A 103 17.94 7.57 -29.77
CA ILE A 103 16.51 7.33 -29.62
C ILE A 103 15.76 8.01 -30.77
N THR A 104 14.64 7.42 -31.18
CA THR A 104 13.71 8.08 -32.10
C THR A 104 12.57 8.69 -31.28
N ILE A 105 12.38 10.00 -31.42
CA ILE A 105 11.33 10.77 -30.75
C ILE A 105 10.27 11.12 -31.79
N LYS A 106 9.01 10.87 -31.44
CA LYS A 106 7.83 11.21 -32.23
C LYS A 106 7.09 12.36 -31.55
N ASN A 107 6.83 13.43 -32.27
CA ASN A 107 5.87 14.45 -31.83
C ASN A 107 4.45 13.90 -31.90
N VAL A 108 3.77 13.87 -30.75
CA VAL A 108 2.42 13.26 -30.63
C VAL A 108 1.35 14.03 -31.41
N THR A 109 1.61 15.32 -31.66
CA THR A 109 0.63 16.20 -32.34
C THR A 109 0.80 16.20 -33.87
N THR A 110 2.06 16.18 -34.34
CA THR A 110 2.35 16.31 -35.79
C THR A 110 2.72 14.97 -36.44
N ASP A 111 2.92 13.91 -35.65
CA ASP A 111 3.46 12.61 -36.07
C ASP A 111 4.88 12.65 -36.65
N GLU A 112 5.54 13.80 -36.67
CA GLU A 112 6.92 13.93 -37.12
C GLU A 112 7.88 13.22 -36.20
N THR A 113 8.92 12.57 -36.78
CA THR A 113 9.96 11.85 -36.03
C THR A 113 11.33 12.42 -36.28
N TYR A 114 12.18 12.39 -35.24
CA TYR A 114 13.59 12.74 -35.33
C TYR A 114 14.42 11.87 -34.38
N ASN A 115 15.71 11.82 -34.60
CA ASN A 115 16.63 11.07 -33.74
C ASN A 115 17.36 12.04 -32.80
N GLU A 116 17.64 11.55 -31.58
CA GLU A 116 18.45 12.23 -30.58
C GLU A 116 19.52 11.26 -30.05
N GLU A 117 20.77 11.71 -29.96
CA GLU A 117 21.88 10.94 -29.40
C GLU A 117 21.90 11.01 -27.88
N TYR A 118 22.52 10.03 -27.23
CA TYR A 118 22.74 10.06 -25.77
C TYR A 118 24.05 9.39 -25.37
N ASP A 119 24.67 9.91 -24.31
CA ASP A 119 25.74 9.23 -23.58
C ASP A 119 25.16 8.35 -22.48
N VAL A 120 24.07 8.81 -21.86
CA VAL A 120 23.30 8.11 -20.81
C VAL A 120 21.82 8.23 -21.11
N LEU A 121 21.12 7.11 -21.12
CA LEU A 121 19.66 7.05 -21.26
C LEU A 121 19.02 6.58 -19.94
N ILE A 122 18.03 7.30 -19.45
CA ILE A 122 17.29 6.97 -18.23
C ILE A 122 15.83 6.74 -18.58
N LEU A 123 15.32 5.53 -18.35
CA LEU A 123 13.94 5.16 -18.58
C LEU A 123 13.16 5.32 -17.27
N SER A 124 12.17 6.20 -17.27
CA SER A 124 11.22 6.43 -16.17
C SER A 124 9.78 6.51 -16.68
N PRO A 125 9.31 5.54 -17.49
CA PRO A 125 8.02 5.62 -18.19
C PRO A 125 6.83 5.36 -17.24
N GLY A 126 7.08 4.88 -16.02
CA GLY A 126 6.07 4.55 -15.03
C GLY A 126 5.28 3.29 -15.35
N ALA A 127 4.03 3.28 -14.92
CA ALA A 127 3.09 2.18 -15.15
C ALA A 127 1.81 2.71 -15.82
N LYS A 128 1.08 1.83 -16.49
CA LYS A 128 -0.22 2.13 -17.13
C LYS A 128 -1.33 1.29 -16.52
N PRO A 129 -2.57 1.80 -16.48
CA PRO A 129 -3.74 1.01 -16.10
C PRO A 129 -3.88 -0.25 -16.93
N ILE A 130 -4.28 -1.33 -16.27
CA ILE A 130 -4.66 -2.57 -16.96
C ILE A 130 -6.07 -2.40 -17.53
N VAL A 131 -6.22 -2.60 -18.82
CA VAL A 131 -7.51 -2.64 -19.52
C VAL A 131 -7.65 -4.03 -20.14
N PRO A 132 -8.40 -4.95 -19.51
CA PRO A 132 -8.58 -6.31 -20.02
C PRO A 132 -9.58 -6.32 -21.17
N PRO A 133 -9.54 -7.33 -22.03
CA PRO A 133 -10.47 -7.47 -23.15
C PRO A 133 -11.87 -7.96 -22.66
N ILE A 134 -12.59 -7.08 -21.95
CA ILE A 134 -13.95 -7.35 -21.52
C ILE A 134 -14.90 -7.12 -22.71
N PRO A 135 -15.82 -8.04 -23.03
CA PRO A 135 -16.83 -7.81 -24.07
C PRO A 135 -17.61 -6.50 -23.83
N GLY A 136 -17.71 -5.66 -24.87
CA GLY A 136 -18.40 -4.37 -24.80
C GLY A 136 -17.58 -3.21 -24.21
N ILE A 137 -16.29 -3.41 -23.90
CA ILE A 137 -15.47 -2.36 -23.30
C ILE A 137 -15.19 -1.20 -24.25
N GLU A 138 -15.05 -1.47 -25.55
CA GLU A 138 -14.78 -0.45 -26.57
C GLU A 138 -16.01 0.41 -26.86
N GLU A 139 -17.21 -0.15 -26.68
CA GLU A 139 -18.47 0.54 -26.86
C GLU A 139 -18.91 1.35 -25.63
N ALA A 140 -18.26 1.12 -24.48
CA ALA A 140 -18.60 1.77 -23.21
C ALA A 140 -18.23 3.27 -23.23
N LYS A 141 -19.25 4.14 -23.32
CA LYS A 141 -19.08 5.60 -23.50
C LYS A 141 -18.60 6.33 -22.25
N ALA A 142 -18.91 5.80 -21.06
CA ALA A 142 -18.62 6.40 -19.77
C ALA A 142 -17.69 5.51 -18.92
N LEU A 143 -16.75 4.84 -19.58
CA LEU A 143 -15.69 4.07 -18.93
C LEU A 143 -14.42 4.90 -18.86
N PHE A 144 -13.84 4.96 -17.66
CA PHE A 144 -12.65 5.74 -17.36
C PHE A 144 -11.59 4.91 -16.64
N THR A 145 -10.34 5.20 -16.95
CA THR A 145 -9.17 4.85 -16.14
C THR A 145 -8.56 6.13 -15.59
N LEU A 146 -7.83 6.05 -14.50
CA LEU A 146 -7.19 7.22 -13.88
C LEU A 146 -5.67 7.02 -13.83
N ARG A 147 -4.94 7.82 -14.61
CA ARG A 147 -3.47 7.79 -14.65
C ARG A 147 -2.84 9.18 -14.57
N ASN A 148 -3.43 10.16 -15.24
CA ASN A 148 -2.82 11.46 -15.47
C ASN A 148 -3.83 12.61 -15.37
N VAL A 149 -3.35 13.85 -15.59
CA VAL A 149 -4.20 15.05 -15.52
C VAL A 149 -5.31 15.05 -16.57
N PRO A 150 -5.07 14.71 -17.85
CA PRO A 150 -6.14 14.60 -18.83
C PRO A 150 -7.23 13.58 -18.47
N ASP A 151 -6.88 12.44 -17.89
CA ASP A 151 -7.90 11.47 -17.42
C ASP A 151 -8.77 12.09 -16.32
N THR A 152 -8.14 12.77 -15.38
CA THR A 152 -8.80 13.49 -14.29
C THR A 152 -9.75 14.55 -14.82
N ASP A 153 -9.31 15.36 -15.78
CA ASP A 153 -10.12 16.39 -16.40
C ASP A 153 -11.36 15.79 -17.08
N ARG A 154 -11.19 14.66 -17.81
CA ARG A 154 -12.30 13.95 -18.46
C ARG A 154 -13.32 13.41 -17.45
N ILE A 155 -12.84 12.76 -16.37
CA ILE A 155 -13.72 12.22 -15.32
C ILE A 155 -14.47 13.35 -14.64
N LYS A 156 -13.76 14.42 -14.24
CA LYS A 156 -14.37 15.56 -13.57
C LYS A 156 -15.39 16.27 -14.46
N ALA A 157 -15.06 16.53 -15.73
CA ALA A 157 -15.99 17.13 -16.68
C ALA A 157 -17.24 16.27 -16.86
N TYR A 158 -17.09 14.95 -16.98
CA TYR A 158 -18.22 14.04 -17.07
C TYR A 158 -19.14 14.14 -15.86
N ILE A 159 -18.57 14.13 -14.64
CA ILE A 159 -19.35 14.26 -13.40
C ILE A 159 -20.06 15.60 -13.33
N ASP A 160 -19.37 16.69 -13.66
CA ASP A 160 -19.92 18.06 -13.56
C ASP A 160 -21.03 18.31 -14.60
N GLU A 161 -20.89 17.78 -15.81
CA GLU A 161 -21.84 17.98 -16.91
C GLU A 161 -23.02 16.98 -16.90
N LYS A 162 -22.71 15.69 -16.71
CA LYS A 162 -23.73 14.61 -16.82
C LYS A 162 -24.41 14.33 -15.50
N LYS A 163 -23.81 14.68 -14.36
CA LYS A 163 -24.34 14.48 -13.00
C LYS A 163 -24.80 13.03 -12.78
N PRO A 164 -23.91 12.04 -12.96
CA PRO A 164 -24.24 10.64 -12.79
C PRO A 164 -24.78 10.39 -11.39
N ARG A 165 -25.77 9.52 -11.27
CA ARG A 165 -26.37 9.12 -10.01
C ARG A 165 -25.66 7.92 -9.40
N HIS A 166 -25.20 7.02 -10.26
CA HIS A 166 -24.53 5.78 -9.86
C HIS A 166 -23.23 5.57 -10.64
N ALA A 167 -22.21 5.12 -9.94
CA ALA A 167 -20.93 4.73 -10.49
C ALA A 167 -20.56 3.30 -10.08
N THR A 168 -20.05 2.51 -11.03
CA THR A 168 -19.43 1.22 -10.74
C THR A 168 -17.91 1.37 -10.76
N VAL A 169 -17.27 1.08 -9.64
CA VAL A 169 -15.80 1.03 -9.53
C VAL A 169 -15.37 -0.44 -9.61
N ILE A 170 -14.57 -0.78 -10.61
CA ILE A 170 -14.07 -2.14 -10.83
C ILE A 170 -12.64 -2.21 -10.35
N GLY A 171 -12.40 -2.95 -9.27
CA GLY A 171 -11.11 -3.13 -8.60
C GLY A 171 -11.01 -2.40 -7.26
N GLY A 172 -10.65 -3.15 -6.21
CA GLY A 172 -10.55 -2.71 -4.81
C GLY A 172 -9.14 -2.32 -4.36
N GLY A 173 -8.21 -1.99 -5.30
CA GLY A 173 -6.89 -1.46 -4.97
C GLY A 173 -6.95 0.00 -4.47
N PHE A 174 -5.78 0.61 -4.21
CA PHE A 174 -5.71 2.01 -3.72
C PHE A 174 -6.51 2.98 -4.57
N ILE A 175 -6.31 2.98 -5.89
CA ILE A 175 -7.01 3.91 -6.81
C ILE A 175 -8.52 3.68 -6.74
N GLY A 176 -8.96 2.42 -6.71
CA GLY A 176 -10.39 2.09 -6.63
C GLY A 176 -11.02 2.62 -5.34
N VAL A 177 -10.39 2.36 -4.20
CA VAL A 177 -10.89 2.80 -2.88
C VAL A 177 -10.90 4.33 -2.76
N GLU A 178 -9.85 5.02 -3.23
CA GLU A 178 -9.82 6.49 -3.28
C GLU A 178 -10.90 7.05 -4.21
N MET A 179 -11.15 6.42 -5.36
CA MET A 179 -12.23 6.84 -6.26
C MET A 179 -13.60 6.61 -5.64
N VAL A 180 -13.83 5.49 -4.93
CA VAL A 180 -15.08 5.23 -4.20
C VAL A 180 -15.37 6.37 -3.22
N GLU A 181 -14.41 6.72 -2.36
CA GLU A 181 -14.57 7.84 -1.41
C GLU A 181 -14.92 9.14 -2.14
N ASN A 182 -14.11 9.52 -3.13
CA ASN A 182 -14.24 10.79 -3.81
C ASN A 182 -15.53 10.90 -4.67
N LEU A 183 -16.05 9.80 -5.19
CA LEU A 183 -17.36 9.77 -5.85
C LEU A 183 -18.51 9.88 -4.83
N ARG A 184 -18.40 9.20 -3.68
CA ARG A 184 -19.39 9.33 -2.59
C ARG A 184 -19.46 10.76 -2.05
N GLU A 185 -18.33 11.43 -1.87
CA GLU A 185 -18.24 12.85 -1.47
C GLU A 185 -18.93 13.80 -2.48
N ARG A 186 -19.01 13.38 -3.76
CA ARG A 186 -19.80 14.07 -4.81
C ARG A 186 -21.30 13.72 -4.79
N GLY A 187 -21.74 12.89 -3.83
CA GLY A 187 -23.14 12.45 -3.73
C GLY A 187 -23.55 11.37 -4.73
N ILE A 188 -22.59 10.71 -5.39
CA ILE A 188 -22.83 9.62 -6.34
C ILE A 188 -22.95 8.31 -5.56
N GLU A 189 -23.96 7.49 -5.86
CA GLU A 189 -24.05 6.11 -5.36
C GLU A 189 -22.95 5.27 -5.98
N VAL A 190 -22.31 4.38 -5.19
CA VAL A 190 -21.17 3.62 -5.68
C VAL A 190 -21.32 2.15 -5.32
N THR A 191 -21.16 1.29 -6.34
CA THR A 191 -20.92 -0.14 -6.20
C THR A 191 -19.45 -0.42 -6.53
N LEU A 192 -18.71 -1.04 -5.62
CA LEU A 192 -17.36 -1.54 -5.86
C LEU A 192 -17.42 -3.03 -6.15
N VAL A 193 -16.84 -3.44 -7.28
CA VAL A 193 -16.72 -4.86 -7.71
C VAL A 193 -15.25 -5.28 -7.62
N GLU A 194 -14.98 -6.35 -6.88
CA GLU A 194 -13.63 -6.89 -6.71
C GLU A 194 -13.66 -8.44 -6.84
N MET A 195 -12.74 -8.98 -7.64
CA MET A 195 -12.61 -10.43 -7.84
C MET A 195 -12.09 -11.17 -6.62
N ALA A 196 -11.30 -10.49 -5.79
CA ALA A 196 -10.86 -11.04 -4.51
C ALA A 196 -11.96 -10.90 -3.45
N ASN A 197 -11.73 -11.54 -2.30
CA ASN A 197 -12.64 -11.44 -1.16
C ASN A 197 -12.46 -10.15 -0.34
N GLN A 198 -11.59 -9.23 -0.78
CA GLN A 198 -11.25 -8.02 -0.01
C GLN A 198 -10.76 -6.86 -0.88
N VAL A 199 -10.90 -5.64 -0.35
CA VAL A 199 -10.19 -4.45 -0.85
C VAL A 199 -8.76 -4.39 -0.28
N MET A 200 -7.94 -3.50 -0.84
CA MET A 200 -6.59 -3.17 -0.37
C MET A 200 -5.69 -4.40 -0.22
N PRO A 201 -5.20 -4.99 -1.30
CA PRO A 201 -4.36 -6.21 -1.28
C PRO A 201 -3.14 -6.19 -0.34
N PRO A 202 -2.51 -5.03 0.00
CA PRO A 202 -1.40 -4.98 0.94
C PRO A 202 -1.74 -5.36 2.39
N ILE A 203 -2.99 -5.22 2.81
CA ILE A 203 -3.43 -5.66 4.15
C ILE A 203 -4.04 -7.06 4.11
N ASP A 204 -4.09 -7.75 5.25
CA ASP A 204 -4.73 -9.07 5.38
C ASP A 204 -6.24 -8.95 5.59
N TYR A 205 -6.95 -10.07 5.46
CA TYR A 205 -8.41 -10.10 5.36
C TYR A 205 -9.11 -9.51 6.60
N GLU A 206 -8.65 -9.86 7.79
CA GLU A 206 -9.24 -9.35 9.03
C GLU A 206 -9.07 -7.84 9.19
N MET A 207 -7.96 -7.28 8.69
CA MET A 207 -7.77 -5.83 8.65
C MET A 207 -8.66 -5.18 7.58
N ALA A 208 -8.82 -5.84 6.43
CA ALA A 208 -9.71 -5.38 5.37
C ALA A 208 -11.19 -5.43 5.79
N ALA A 209 -11.59 -6.37 6.66
CA ALA A 209 -12.96 -6.48 7.16
C ALA A 209 -13.43 -5.20 7.88
N TYR A 210 -12.55 -4.55 8.65
CA TYR A 210 -12.85 -3.24 9.23
C TYR A 210 -13.06 -2.16 8.17
N VAL A 211 -12.30 -2.21 7.08
CA VAL A 211 -12.46 -1.27 5.96
C VAL A 211 -13.78 -1.52 5.25
N HIS A 212 -14.16 -2.80 5.03
CA HIS A 212 -15.44 -3.17 4.42
C HIS A 212 -16.62 -2.63 5.23
N GLU A 213 -16.62 -2.87 6.55
CA GLU A 213 -17.68 -2.36 7.43
C GLU A 213 -17.74 -0.82 7.38
N HIS A 214 -16.58 -0.17 7.38
CA HIS A 214 -16.52 1.29 7.28
C HIS A 214 -17.07 1.81 5.95
N MET A 215 -16.75 1.17 4.84
CA MET A 215 -17.31 1.52 3.53
C MET A 215 -18.83 1.32 3.47
N LYS A 216 -19.36 0.23 4.06
CA LYS A 216 -20.81 -0.02 4.16
C LYS A 216 -21.52 1.07 4.95
N VAL A 217 -20.93 1.52 6.08
CA VAL A 217 -21.47 2.65 6.88
C VAL A 217 -21.58 3.93 6.04
N HIS A 218 -20.68 4.10 5.05
CA HIS A 218 -20.71 5.21 4.10
C HIS A 218 -21.57 4.92 2.85
N ASN A 219 -22.44 3.91 2.91
CA ASN A 219 -23.36 3.52 1.83
C ASN A 219 -22.63 3.15 0.52
N VAL A 220 -21.53 2.43 0.63
CA VAL A 220 -20.86 1.79 -0.51
C VAL A 220 -21.38 0.37 -0.63
N GLU A 221 -21.86 -0.01 -1.78
CA GLU A 221 -22.19 -1.40 -2.09
C GLU A 221 -20.91 -2.14 -2.47
N LEU A 222 -20.66 -3.30 -1.82
CA LEU A 222 -19.46 -4.11 -2.03
C LEU A 222 -19.83 -5.46 -2.61
N VAL A 223 -19.27 -5.77 -3.77
CA VAL A 223 -19.41 -7.06 -4.47
C VAL A 223 -18.03 -7.69 -4.54
N PHE A 224 -17.82 -8.74 -3.75
CA PHE A 224 -16.58 -9.50 -3.68
C PHE A 224 -16.72 -10.86 -4.36
N GLU A 225 -15.56 -11.48 -4.66
CA GLU A 225 -15.45 -12.81 -5.27
C GLU A 225 -16.23 -12.93 -6.58
N ASP A 226 -16.46 -11.78 -7.23
CA ASP A 226 -17.15 -11.70 -8.51
C ASP A 226 -16.40 -10.76 -9.47
N GLY A 227 -16.41 -11.08 -10.71
CA GLY A 227 -15.72 -10.31 -11.74
C GLY A 227 -16.68 -9.84 -12.81
N VAL A 228 -16.27 -8.82 -13.54
CA VAL A 228 -17.02 -8.36 -14.70
C VAL A 228 -16.88 -9.36 -15.84
N ASP A 229 -18.02 -9.79 -16.40
CA ASP A 229 -18.12 -10.68 -17.56
C ASP A 229 -18.28 -9.88 -18.85
N ALA A 230 -19.16 -8.88 -18.87
CA ALA A 230 -19.42 -8.02 -20.02
C ALA A 230 -19.91 -6.63 -19.62
N LEU A 231 -19.71 -5.68 -20.51
CA LEU A 231 -20.32 -4.35 -20.47
C LEU A 231 -21.37 -4.26 -21.59
N GLU A 232 -22.61 -4.04 -21.21
CA GLU A 232 -23.73 -4.03 -22.13
C GLU A 232 -24.37 -2.62 -22.26
N GLU A 233 -25.22 -2.41 -23.25
CA GLU A 233 -25.93 -1.15 -23.48
C GLU A 233 -24.99 0.09 -23.49
N ASN A 234 -23.87 -0.02 -24.22
CA ASN A 234 -22.81 1.01 -24.28
C ASN A 234 -22.19 1.37 -22.91
N GLY A 235 -22.12 0.40 -21.98
CA GLY A 235 -21.50 0.55 -20.68
C GLY A 235 -22.42 1.03 -19.56
N THR A 236 -23.75 1.09 -19.80
CA THR A 236 -24.73 1.42 -18.76
C THR A 236 -25.18 0.20 -17.96
N VAL A 237 -24.80 -0.99 -18.38
CA VAL A 237 -25.07 -2.26 -17.71
C VAL A 237 -23.76 -3.03 -17.55
N VAL A 238 -23.42 -3.35 -16.33
CA VAL A 238 -22.25 -4.20 -15.98
C VAL A 238 -22.78 -5.59 -15.62
N ARG A 239 -22.49 -6.60 -16.45
CA ARG A 239 -22.79 -8.00 -16.15
C ARG A 239 -21.62 -8.62 -15.40
N LEU A 240 -21.92 -9.30 -14.30
CA LEU A 240 -20.96 -10.03 -13.50
C LEU A 240 -20.91 -11.51 -13.89
N LYS A 241 -19.84 -12.20 -13.55
CA LYS A 241 -19.65 -13.64 -13.80
C LYS A 241 -20.68 -14.52 -13.07
N SER A 242 -21.19 -14.05 -11.94
CA SER A 242 -22.31 -14.71 -11.23
C SER A 242 -23.63 -14.67 -12.01
N GLY A 243 -23.72 -13.85 -13.04
CA GLY A 243 -24.96 -13.52 -13.77
C GLY A 243 -25.70 -12.31 -13.21
N SER A 244 -25.26 -11.73 -12.11
CA SER A 244 -25.81 -10.49 -11.55
C SER A 244 -25.56 -9.32 -12.48
N VAL A 245 -26.41 -8.30 -12.40
CA VAL A 245 -26.37 -7.14 -13.28
C VAL A 245 -26.42 -5.85 -12.47
N ILE A 246 -25.50 -4.93 -12.75
CA ILE A 246 -25.44 -3.60 -12.13
C ILE A 246 -25.75 -2.56 -13.20
N LYS A 247 -26.76 -1.72 -12.96
CA LYS A 247 -27.03 -0.53 -13.79
C LYS A 247 -26.20 0.62 -13.30
N THR A 248 -25.54 1.32 -14.22
CA THR A 248 -24.58 2.37 -13.86
C THR A 248 -24.58 3.50 -14.88
N ASP A 249 -24.27 4.72 -14.44
CA ASP A 249 -24.12 5.88 -15.31
C ASP A 249 -22.66 6.09 -15.73
N MET A 250 -21.70 5.55 -14.96
CA MET A 250 -20.28 5.61 -15.27
C MET A 250 -19.52 4.44 -14.65
N ILE A 251 -18.38 4.12 -15.23
CA ILE A 251 -17.49 3.05 -14.80
C ILE A 251 -16.09 3.61 -14.57
N ILE A 252 -15.51 3.31 -13.40
CA ILE A 252 -14.07 3.52 -13.13
C ILE A 252 -13.39 2.16 -13.13
N LEU A 253 -12.47 1.96 -14.07
CA LEU A 253 -11.68 0.73 -14.17
C LEU A 253 -10.35 0.91 -13.44
N ALA A 254 -10.20 0.26 -12.28
CA ALA A 254 -9.09 0.41 -11.34
C ALA A 254 -8.51 -0.96 -10.90
N ILE A 255 -8.44 -1.93 -11.83
CA ILE A 255 -8.02 -3.32 -11.55
C ILE A 255 -6.51 -3.51 -11.41
N GLY A 256 -5.75 -2.43 -11.32
CA GLY A 256 -4.31 -2.41 -11.14
C GLY A 256 -3.56 -1.80 -12.31
N VAL A 257 -2.23 -1.86 -12.22
CA VAL A 257 -1.31 -1.28 -13.18
C VAL A 257 -0.29 -2.31 -13.66
N GLN A 258 0.21 -2.11 -14.88
CA GLN A 258 1.32 -2.86 -15.44
C GLN A 258 2.48 -1.92 -15.80
N PRO A 259 3.75 -2.38 -15.74
CA PRO A 259 4.89 -1.56 -16.09
C PRO A 259 4.83 -1.12 -17.56
N GLU A 260 5.18 0.13 -17.84
CA GLU A 260 5.28 0.66 -19.19
C GLU A 260 6.67 0.27 -19.77
N SER A 261 6.83 -1.00 -20.10
CA SER A 261 8.13 -1.58 -20.50
C SER A 261 8.24 -1.94 -21.98
N SER A 262 7.26 -1.59 -22.80
CA SER A 262 7.25 -1.90 -24.24
C SER A 262 8.49 -1.38 -24.95
N LEU A 263 8.87 -0.12 -24.73
CA LEU A 263 10.06 0.49 -25.30
C LEU A 263 11.35 -0.29 -24.94
N ALA A 264 11.47 -0.70 -23.68
CA ALA A 264 12.61 -1.51 -23.22
C ALA A 264 12.62 -2.91 -23.84
N LYS A 265 11.45 -3.54 -23.95
CA LYS A 265 11.26 -4.84 -24.61
C LYS A 265 11.68 -4.79 -26.08
N ASP A 266 11.21 -3.79 -26.80
CA ASP A 266 11.47 -3.64 -28.26
C ASP A 266 12.94 -3.32 -28.53
N ALA A 267 13.63 -2.68 -27.57
CA ALA A 267 15.08 -2.47 -27.58
C ALA A 267 15.88 -3.72 -27.16
N GLY A 268 15.23 -4.83 -26.83
CA GLY A 268 15.90 -6.06 -26.38
C GLY A 268 16.58 -5.93 -25.02
N LEU A 269 16.07 -5.07 -24.14
CA LEU A 269 16.51 -5.02 -22.74
C LEU A 269 15.87 -6.15 -21.94
N ALA A 270 16.60 -6.66 -20.93
CA ALA A 270 16.10 -7.76 -20.11
C ALA A 270 14.90 -7.31 -19.28
N LEU A 271 13.86 -8.15 -19.27
CA LEU A 271 12.67 -7.96 -18.44
C LEU A 271 12.65 -8.97 -17.29
N GLY A 272 12.04 -8.56 -16.19
CA GLY A 272 11.86 -9.34 -14.97
C GLY A 272 10.41 -9.72 -14.70
N VAL A 273 10.08 -9.88 -13.42
CA VAL A 273 8.75 -10.29 -12.97
C VAL A 273 7.67 -9.33 -13.47
N ARG A 274 6.52 -9.87 -13.86
CA ARG A 274 5.38 -9.08 -14.36
C ARG A 274 5.69 -8.17 -15.56
N GLY A 275 6.81 -8.42 -16.27
CA GLY A 275 7.25 -7.61 -17.41
C GLY A 275 7.94 -6.30 -17.02
N THR A 276 8.39 -6.14 -15.79
CA THR A 276 9.20 -5.01 -15.33
C THR A 276 10.55 -4.94 -16.04
N ILE A 277 11.15 -3.76 -16.13
CA ILE A 277 12.52 -3.59 -16.64
C ILE A 277 13.50 -4.11 -15.58
N LYS A 278 14.31 -5.09 -15.93
CA LYS A 278 15.32 -5.64 -15.03
C LYS A 278 16.48 -4.68 -14.88
N VAL A 279 16.86 -4.38 -13.64
CA VAL A 279 17.98 -3.52 -13.30
C VAL A 279 18.83 -4.14 -12.20
N ASN A 280 20.10 -3.73 -12.14
CA ASN A 280 20.96 -4.05 -11.01
C ASN A 280 20.77 -3.03 -9.85
N GLU A 281 21.52 -3.21 -8.76
CA GLU A 281 21.44 -2.34 -7.58
C GLU A 281 21.90 -0.89 -7.81
N LYS A 282 22.45 -0.59 -9.02
CA LYS A 282 22.78 0.75 -9.50
C LYS A 282 21.79 1.28 -10.55
N PHE A 283 20.65 0.62 -10.71
CA PHE A 283 19.60 0.94 -11.68
C PHE A 283 20.00 0.77 -13.16
N GLN A 284 21.12 0.12 -13.43
CA GLN A 284 21.60 -0.15 -14.78
C GLN A 284 20.85 -1.36 -15.34
N THR A 285 20.38 -1.26 -16.57
CA THR A 285 19.70 -2.34 -17.31
C THR A 285 20.72 -3.36 -17.82
N SER A 286 20.29 -4.25 -18.74
CA SER A 286 21.22 -5.14 -19.46
C SER A 286 22.13 -4.41 -20.46
N ASP A 287 21.92 -3.13 -20.69
CA ASP A 287 22.78 -2.25 -21.47
C ASP A 287 23.54 -1.29 -20.54
N PRO A 288 24.87 -1.11 -20.70
CA PRO A 288 25.69 -0.30 -19.78
C PRO A 288 25.41 1.21 -19.85
N TYR A 289 24.74 1.69 -20.88
CA TYR A 289 24.42 3.12 -21.07
C TYR A 289 22.96 3.44 -20.78
N VAL A 290 22.15 2.41 -20.49
CA VAL A 290 20.72 2.54 -20.24
C VAL A 290 20.39 2.18 -18.80
N TYR A 291 19.77 3.09 -18.10
CA TYR A 291 19.28 2.95 -16.73
C TYR A 291 17.75 2.99 -16.70
N ALA A 292 17.15 2.45 -15.65
CA ALA A 292 15.71 2.57 -15.46
C ALA A 292 15.36 2.75 -13.98
N ILE A 293 14.30 3.53 -13.70
CA ILE A 293 13.80 3.86 -12.37
C ILE A 293 12.27 3.98 -12.36
N GLY A 294 11.69 4.03 -11.16
CA GLY A 294 10.25 4.23 -10.94
C GLY A 294 9.44 2.95 -11.09
N ASP A 295 8.15 3.12 -11.37
CA ASP A 295 7.17 2.04 -11.34
C ASP A 295 7.35 0.98 -12.44
N ALA A 296 8.21 1.25 -13.42
CA ALA A 296 8.49 0.33 -14.53
C ALA A 296 9.54 -0.74 -14.19
N ILE A 297 10.30 -0.61 -13.11
CA ILE A 297 11.44 -1.49 -12.82
C ILE A 297 11.11 -2.65 -11.89
N GLU A 298 11.90 -3.71 -11.99
CA GLU A 298 12.00 -4.75 -10.99
C GLU A 298 12.74 -4.23 -9.76
N VAL A 299 12.22 -4.50 -8.58
CA VAL A 299 12.85 -4.17 -7.31
C VAL A 299 12.89 -5.38 -6.40
N LYS A 300 13.83 -5.42 -5.47
CA LYS A 300 13.80 -6.40 -4.38
C LYS A 300 12.83 -5.93 -3.28
N ASP A 301 12.00 -6.85 -2.81
CA ASP A 301 11.31 -6.68 -1.54
C ASP A 301 12.34 -6.65 -0.40
N PHE A 302 12.27 -5.65 0.47
CA PHE A 302 13.27 -5.44 1.53
C PHE A 302 13.27 -6.55 2.58
N VAL A 303 12.14 -7.21 2.80
CA VAL A 303 11.94 -8.22 3.86
C VAL A 303 12.28 -9.62 3.38
N THR A 304 11.76 -9.99 2.21
CA THR A 304 11.87 -11.34 1.64
C THR A 304 13.01 -11.49 0.64
N GLU A 305 13.59 -10.37 0.20
CA GLU A 305 14.63 -10.29 -0.83
C GLU A 305 14.21 -10.87 -2.21
N THR A 306 12.91 -11.12 -2.39
CA THR A 306 12.36 -11.60 -3.67
C THR A 306 12.16 -10.45 -4.65
N GLU A 307 12.27 -10.76 -5.94
CA GLU A 307 11.98 -9.79 -7.00
C GLU A 307 10.48 -9.49 -7.06
N THR A 308 10.15 -8.21 -7.17
CA THR A 308 8.77 -7.72 -7.18
C THR A 308 8.65 -6.39 -7.93
N MET A 309 7.44 -5.86 -7.99
CA MET A 309 7.10 -4.53 -8.46
C MET A 309 6.33 -3.78 -7.36
N ILE A 310 6.82 -2.62 -6.97
CA ILE A 310 6.18 -1.77 -5.93
C ILE A 310 6.04 -0.34 -6.48
N PRO A 311 4.93 -0.03 -7.17
CA PRO A 311 4.71 1.25 -7.85
C PRO A 311 4.23 2.30 -6.83
N LEU A 312 5.18 2.95 -6.15
CA LEU A 312 4.94 3.98 -5.15
C LEU A 312 5.81 5.22 -5.41
N ALA A 313 5.28 6.38 -5.09
CA ALA A 313 5.91 7.67 -5.37
C ALA A 313 7.25 7.86 -4.65
N TRP A 314 7.36 7.45 -3.36
CA TRP A 314 8.62 7.62 -2.62
C TRP A 314 9.77 6.77 -3.17
N PRO A 315 9.61 5.47 -3.44
CA PRO A 315 10.64 4.69 -4.12
C PRO A 315 11.12 5.33 -5.43
N ALA A 316 10.21 5.76 -6.30
CA ALA A 316 10.55 6.40 -7.56
C ALA A 316 11.39 7.69 -7.36
N ASN A 317 10.99 8.57 -6.43
CA ASN A 317 11.73 9.79 -6.11
C ASN A 317 13.13 9.49 -5.53
N ARG A 318 13.22 8.54 -4.60
CA ARG A 318 14.49 8.11 -4.00
C ARG A 318 15.42 7.50 -5.05
N GLN A 319 14.89 6.66 -5.93
CA GLN A 319 15.65 6.05 -7.03
C GLN A 319 16.20 7.13 -7.97
N GLY A 320 15.40 8.13 -8.35
CA GLY A 320 15.83 9.24 -9.18
C GLY A 320 17.00 10.03 -8.57
N ARG A 321 16.91 10.37 -7.29
CA ARG A 321 18.00 11.04 -6.58
C ARG A 321 19.26 10.19 -6.54
N MET A 322 19.12 8.93 -6.17
CA MET A 322 20.24 8.01 -6.00
C MET A 322 20.93 7.71 -7.34
N LEU A 323 20.16 7.53 -8.42
CA LEU A 323 20.71 7.32 -9.76
C LEU A 323 21.57 8.49 -10.23
N ALA A 324 21.10 9.73 -10.02
CA ALA A 324 21.90 10.92 -10.37
C ALA A 324 23.23 10.95 -9.61
N ASP A 325 23.22 10.63 -8.30
CA ASP A 325 24.43 10.55 -7.48
C ASP A 325 25.38 9.43 -7.98
N ILE A 326 24.84 8.28 -8.42
CA ILE A 326 25.60 7.16 -9.00
C ILE A 326 26.24 7.57 -10.34
N ILE A 327 25.48 8.16 -11.26
CA ILE A 327 25.97 8.60 -12.59
C ILE A 327 27.15 9.56 -12.45
N HIS A 328 27.15 10.40 -11.42
CA HIS A 328 28.23 11.38 -11.15
C HIS A 328 29.33 10.85 -10.22
N GLY A 329 29.27 9.58 -9.83
CA GLY A 329 30.29 8.95 -8.96
C GLY A 329 30.33 9.54 -7.54
N HIS A 330 29.25 10.17 -7.08
CA HIS A 330 29.18 10.74 -5.73
C HIS A 330 28.82 9.72 -4.64
N THR A 331 28.39 8.53 -5.01
CA THR A 331 28.07 7.45 -4.07
C THR A 331 28.33 6.08 -4.67
N ASP A 332 28.85 5.18 -3.84
CA ASP A 332 28.92 3.74 -4.11
C ASP A 332 27.73 2.99 -3.49
N SER A 333 26.76 3.72 -2.93
CA SER A 333 25.58 3.12 -2.30
C SER A 333 24.76 2.33 -3.30
N LEU A 334 24.36 1.13 -2.88
CA LEU A 334 23.49 0.24 -3.64
C LEU A 334 22.04 0.38 -3.21
N TYR A 335 21.12 0.24 -4.13
CA TYR A 335 19.70 0.19 -3.83
C TYR A 335 19.35 -1.14 -3.16
N LYS A 336 18.91 -1.08 -1.90
CA LYS A 336 18.60 -2.26 -1.07
C LYS A 336 17.11 -2.64 -1.10
N GLY A 337 16.40 -2.30 -2.14
CA GLY A 337 14.98 -2.60 -2.28
C GLY A 337 14.05 -1.66 -1.50
N THR A 338 12.79 -2.04 -1.43
CA THR A 338 11.70 -1.26 -0.82
C THR A 338 10.79 -2.13 0.03
N MET A 339 10.20 -1.55 1.08
CA MET A 339 9.27 -2.23 2.00
C MET A 339 7.81 -2.08 1.59
N GLY A 340 7.50 -1.25 0.61
CA GLY A 340 6.13 -1.00 0.22
C GLY A 340 5.31 -0.24 1.27
N THR A 341 5.95 0.58 2.12
CA THR A 341 5.24 1.39 3.12
C THR A 341 4.25 2.32 2.45
N SER A 342 2.99 2.23 2.86
CA SER A 342 1.88 2.93 2.23
C SER A 342 0.81 3.33 3.25
N VAL A 343 0.06 4.36 2.91
CA VAL A 343 -1.10 4.84 3.66
C VAL A 343 -2.18 5.27 2.70
N ALA A 344 -3.44 5.01 3.06
CA ALA A 344 -4.61 5.48 2.35
C ALA A 344 -5.65 6.01 3.33
N LYS A 345 -6.42 6.98 2.86
CA LYS A 345 -7.63 7.47 3.53
C LYS A 345 -8.83 6.74 2.92
N VAL A 346 -9.71 6.25 3.77
CA VAL A 346 -11.00 5.64 3.40
C VAL A 346 -12.08 6.35 4.22
N PHE A 347 -12.63 7.41 3.70
CA PHE A 347 -13.50 8.37 4.41
C PHE A 347 -12.77 8.97 5.62
N ASP A 348 -13.18 8.67 6.85
CA ASP A 348 -12.51 9.12 8.06
C ASP A 348 -11.62 8.03 8.71
N LEU A 349 -11.45 6.90 8.03
CA LEU A 349 -10.53 5.84 8.42
C LEU A 349 -9.19 5.99 7.69
N THR A 350 -8.10 5.92 8.42
CA THR A 350 -6.73 5.80 7.89
C THR A 350 -6.31 4.33 7.91
N VAL A 351 -5.78 3.84 6.80
CA VAL A 351 -5.27 2.47 6.66
C VAL A 351 -3.83 2.53 6.17
N ALA A 352 -2.91 1.95 6.91
CA ALA A 352 -1.49 1.97 6.55
C ALA A 352 -0.84 0.59 6.71
N SER A 353 0.22 0.34 5.94
CA SER A 353 0.98 -0.90 6.01
C SER A 353 2.45 -0.69 5.66
N THR A 354 3.29 -1.61 6.14
CA THR A 354 4.72 -1.68 5.79
C THR A 354 5.19 -3.13 5.80
N GLY A 355 6.17 -3.47 4.96
CA GLY A 355 6.69 -4.82 4.83
C GLY A 355 5.72 -5.76 4.11
N VAL A 356 5.75 -7.05 4.47
CA VAL A 356 4.94 -8.08 3.82
C VAL A 356 3.77 -8.51 4.69
N ASN A 357 2.71 -9.00 4.03
CA ASN A 357 1.53 -9.56 4.67
C ASN A 357 1.60 -11.09 4.78
N GLU A 358 0.66 -11.70 5.49
CA GLU A 358 0.59 -13.16 5.64
C GLU A 358 0.48 -13.90 4.31
N LYS A 359 -0.27 -13.33 3.34
CA LYS A 359 -0.47 -13.95 2.01
C LYS A 359 0.87 -14.18 1.29
N ILE A 360 1.80 -13.22 1.42
CA ILE A 360 3.15 -13.33 0.84
C ILE A 360 3.96 -14.38 1.60
N LEU A 361 3.96 -14.35 2.94
CA LEU A 361 4.71 -15.29 3.76
C LEU A 361 4.21 -16.73 3.57
N LYS A 362 2.88 -16.95 3.53
CA LYS A 362 2.27 -18.25 3.22
C LYS A 362 2.72 -18.78 1.86
N ARG A 363 2.69 -17.95 0.82
CA ARG A 363 3.15 -18.31 -0.53
C ARG A 363 4.62 -18.70 -0.58
N LEU A 364 5.45 -18.05 0.24
CA LEU A 364 6.90 -18.30 0.30
C LEU A 364 7.26 -19.39 1.33
N ASN A 365 6.29 -19.97 2.04
CA ASN A 365 6.49 -20.92 3.13
C ASN A 365 7.45 -20.39 4.22
N ILE A 366 7.39 -19.11 4.53
CA ILE A 366 8.15 -18.48 5.61
C ILE A 366 7.32 -18.57 6.89
N PRO A 367 7.85 -19.18 7.97
CA PRO A 367 7.14 -19.26 9.25
C PRO A 367 7.03 -17.87 9.88
N TYR A 368 5.88 -17.59 10.48
CA TYR A 368 5.58 -16.30 11.10
C TYR A 368 4.58 -16.45 12.24
N GLU A 369 4.55 -15.46 13.11
CA GLU A 369 3.52 -15.21 14.11
C GLU A 369 2.86 -13.87 13.85
N VAL A 370 1.64 -13.72 14.39
CA VAL A 370 0.82 -12.51 14.27
C VAL A 370 0.32 -12.11 15.65
N VAL A 371 0.30 -10.82 15.88
CA VAL A 371 -0.35 -10.25 17.07
C VAL A 371 -1.12 -8.98 16.69
N HIS A 372 -2.32 -8.86 17.24
CA HIS A 372 -3.18 -7.69 17.09
C HIS A 372 -3.29 -6.93 18.41
N VAL A 373 -3.04 -5.64 18.38
CA VAL A 373 -3.21 -4.76 19.55
C VAL A 373 -4.04 -3.55 19.15
N GLN A 374 -5.11 -3.32 19.90
CA GLN A 374 -5.88 -2.08 19.80
C GLN A 374 -5.57 -1.21 21.01
N ALA A 375 -5.10 0.01 20.73
CA ALA A 375 -4.82 1.03 21.76
C ALA A 375 -5.39 2.37 21.29
N ASN A 376 -5.39 3.38 22.16
CA ASN A 376 -5.86 4.71 21.77
C ASN A 376 -4.78 5.49 21.01
N SER A 377 -5.20 6.35 20.09
CA SER A 377 -4.34 7.27 19.34
C SER A 377 -3.52 8.19 20.25
N HIS A 378 -4.11 8.57 21.39
CA HIS A 378 -3.50 9.36 22.46
C HIS A 378 -4.14 9.02 23.82
N ALA A 379 -3.74 9.70 24.88
CA ALA A 379 -4.22 9.40 26.25
C ALA A 379 -5.75 9.43 26.33
N GLY A 380 -6.36 8.31 26.79
CA GLY A 380 -7.81 8.13 26.80
C GLY A 380 -8.58 9.10 27.72
N TYR A 381 -7.90 9.75 28.66
CA TYR A 381 -8.47 10.81 29.49
C TYR A 381 -8.44 12.20 28.82
N TYR A 382 -7.76 12.32 27.67
CA TYR A 382 -7.78 13.54 26.86
C TYR A 382 -8.86 13.42 25.78
N PRO A 383 -9.59 14.52 25.46
CA PRO A 383 -10.71 14.47 24.52
C PRO A 383 -10.35 13.96 23.13
N ASN A 384 -11.29 13.28 22.47
CA ASN A 384 -11.21 12.79 21.09
C ASN A 384 -10.19 11.68 20.84
N ALA A 385 -9.78 10.94 21.87
CA ALA A 385 -8.98 9.74 21.67
C ALA A 385 -9.76 8.70 20.85
N THR A 386 -9.16 8.21 19.76
CA THR A 386 -9.75 7.21 18.87
C THR A 386 -8.92 5.92 18.89
N PRO A 387 -9.56 4.76 18.69
CA PRO A 387 -8.82 3.51 18.65
C PRO A 387 -7.90 3.43 17.41
N VAL A 388 -6.71 2.86 17.62
CA VAL A 388 -5.76 2.43 16.59
C VAL A 388 -5.56 0.93 16.75
N LEU A 389 -5.90 0.16 15.74
CA LEU A 389 -5.60 -1.27 15.66
C LEU A 389 -4.29 -1.45 14.90
N ILE A 390 -3.35 -2.17 15.49
CA ILE A 390 -2.08 -2.55 14.85
C ILE A 390 -2.00 -4.07 14.81
N LYS A 391 -1.72 -4.60 13.63
CA LYS A 391 -1.29 -5.97 13.39
C LYS A 391 0.21 -5.97 13.17
N LEU A 392 0.95 -6.81 13.88
CA LEU A 392 2.38 -7.02 13.69
C LEU A 392 2.63 -8.46 13.25
N ILE A 393 3.47 -8.65 12.24
CA ILE A 393 3.83 -9.95 11.67
C ILE A 393 5.34 -10.13 11.85
N PHE A 394 5.75 -11.21 12.49
CA PHE A 394 7.14 -11.40 12.87
C PHE A 394 7.55 -12.88 12.91
N ASN A 395 8.85 -13.14 13.01
CA ASN A 395 9.39 -14.48 13.25
C ASN A 395 9.46 -14.74 14.75
N LYS A 396 8.88 -15.84 15.23
CA LYS A 396 8.82 -16.19 16.66
C LYS A 396 10.22 -16.41 17.25
N ASP A 397 11.12 -17.05 16.50
CA ASP A 397 12.43 -17.45 17.04
C ASP A 397 13.44 -16.28 17.11
N SER A 398 13.42 -15.41 16.10
CA SER A 398 14.38 -14.31 15.98
C SER A 398 13.82 -12.94 16.37
N GLY A 399 12.51 -12.81 16.53
CA GLY A 399 11.84 -11.52 16.72
C GLY A 399 11.87 -10.60 15.48
N LYS A 400 12.41 -11.05 14.34
CA LYS A 400 12.49 -10.25 13.11
C LYS A 400 11.09 -9.81 12.67
N ILE A 401 10.91 -8.50 12.49
CA ILE A 401 9.65 -7.94 11.99
C ILE A 401 9.58 -8.16 10.48
N TYR A 402 8.52 -8.79 10.01
CA TYR A 402 8.24 -9.00 8.60
C TYR A 402 7.32 -7.93 8.02
N GLY A 403 6.39 -7.43 8.82
CA GLY A 403 5.48 -6.39 8.39
C GLY A 403 4.55 -5.92 9.49
N ALA A 404 3.87 -4.82 9.21
CA ALA A 404 2.83 -4.29 10.07
C ALA A 404 1.71 -3.67 9.25
N GLN A 405 0.51 -3.73 9.79
CA GLN A 405 -0.70 -3.11 9.25
C GLN A 405 -1.40 -2.37 10.37
N ALA A 406 -1.92 -1.20 10.09
CA ALA A 406 -2.63 -0.43 11.09
C ALA A 406 -3.83 0.31 10.49
N LEU A 407 -4.87 0.46 11.29
CA LEU A 407 -6.05 1.23 10.94
C LEU A 407 -6.62 1.96 12.16
N GLY A 408 -7.27 3.08 11.90
CA GLY A 408 -7.84 3.98 12.89
C GLY A 408 -8.12 5.34 12.28
N ARG A 409 -8.55 6.30 13.09
CA ARG A 409 -8.80 7.67 12.60
C ARG A 409 -7.56 8.55 12.67
N ASP A 410 -6.86 8.53 13.80
CA ASP A 410 -5.74 9.42 14.07
C ASP A 410 -4.44 8.66 14.39
N GLY A 411 -3.32 9.16 13.87
CA GLY A 411 -1.97 8.73 14.23
C GLY A 411 -1.59 7.32 13.77
N VAL A 412 -2.28 6.77 12.79
CA VAL A 412 -2.00 5.45 12.19
C VAL A 412 -0.69 5.49 11.40
N ASP A 413 -0.55 6.49 10.53
CA ASP A 413 0.63 6.75 9.71
C ASP A 413 1.90 6.88 10.56
N LYS A 414 1.84 7.68 11.65
CA LYS A 414 2.94 7.82 12.60
C LYS A 414 3.45 6.46 13.11
N ARG A 415 2.53 5.54 13.47
CA ARG A 415 2.90 4.22 14.05
C ARG A 415 3.51 3.32 13.00
N ILE A 416 2.98 3.31 11.81
CA ILE A 416 3.56 2.57 10.69
C ILE A 416 4.94 3.13 10.31
N ASP A 417 5.14 4.45 10.31
CA ASP A 417 6.45 5.05 10.04
C ASP A 417 7.50 4.66 11.10
N VAL A 418 7.11 4.60 12.38
CA VAL A 418 8.00 4.13 13.44
C VAL A 418 8.39 2.67 13.21
N ILE A 419 7.41 1.79 12.92
CA ILE A 419 7.69 0.36 12.67
C ILE A 419 8.53 0.20 11.40
N ALA A 420 8.23 0.92 10.32
CA ALA A 420 9.03 0.90 9.09
C ALA A 420 10.48 1.35 9.34
N THR A 421 10.67 2.33 10.22
CA THR A 421 12.00 2.80 10.64
C THR A 421 12.73 1.73 11.45
N ALA A 422 12.04 1.08 12.39
CA ALA A 422 12.58 -0.04 13.16
C ALA A 422 13.00 -1.20 12.24
N MET A 423 12.14 -1.60 11.29
CA MET A 423 12.46 -2.62 10.28
C MET A 423 13.69 -2.22 9.45
N LYS A 424 13.78 -0.96 9.02
CA LYS A 424 14.92 -0.46 8.25
C LYS A 424 16.23 -0.48 9.03
N ALA A 425 16.16 -0.29 10.35
CA ALA A 425 17.27 -0.38 11.28
C ALA A 425 17.59 -1.83 11.71
N ASN A 426 16.85 -2.84 11.22
CA ASN A 426 16.90 -4.24 11.62
C ASN A 426 16.62 -4.45 13.12
N LEU A 427 15.80 -3.61 13.73
CA LEU A 427 15.26 -3.84 15.05
C LEU A 427 14.25 -5.00 15.02
N THR A 428 14.12 -5.66 16.15
CA THR A 428 13.20 -6.79 16.36
C THR A 428 11.97 -6.37 17.16
N VAL A 429 11.02 -7.27 17.35
CA VAL A 429 9.87 -7.01 18.22
C VAL A 429 10.25 -6.73 19.66
N ILE A 430 11.40 -7.28 20.12
CA ILE A 430 11.93 -7.08 21.48
C ILE A 430 12.42 -5.64 21.69
N ASP A 431 12.86 -4.99 20.62
CA ASP A 431 13.36 -3.61 20.69
C ASP A 431 12.22 -2.56 20.68
N LEU A 432 11.02 -2.92 20.18
CA LEU A 432 9.89 -1.98 20.09
C LEU A 432 9.45 -1.42 21.45
N PRO A 433 9.42 -2.19 22.56
CA PRO A 433 9.15 -1.67 23.89
C PRO A 433 10.11 -0.60 24.37
N ASP A 434 11.38 -0.68 23.96
CA ASP A 434 12.44 0.23 24.40
C ASP A 434 12.51 1.53 23.58
N LEU A 435 11.71 1.66 22.54
CA LEU A 435 11.65 2.90 21.76
C LEU A 435 11.08 4.03 22.63
N GLU A 436 11.90 5.05 22.90
CA GLU A 436 11.48 6.26 23.59
C GLU A 436 10.73 7.19 22.62
N LEU A 437 9.40 7.04 22.57
CA LEU A 437 8.56 7.81 21.70
C LEU A 437 8.01 9.05 22.39
N SER A 438 7.86 10.15 21.64
CA SER A 438 7.39 11.43 22.20
C SER A 438 5.97 11.30 22.76
N TYR A 439 5.79 11.76 24.00
CA TYR A 439 4.52 11.71 24.72
C TYR A 439 4.12 13.08 25.28
N ALA A 440 2.89 13.43 25.03
CA ALA A 440 2.05 14.32 25.82
C ALA A 440 0.60 13.92 25.56
N PRO A 441 -0.36 14.19 26.49
CA PRO A 441 -1.73 13.69 26.38
C PRO A 441 -2.44 13.91 25.04
N PRO A 442 -2.25 15.06 24.33
CA PRO A 442 -2.87 15.29 23.01
C PRO A 442 -2.27 14.50 21.85
N TYR A 443 -1.08 13.89 21.99
CA TYR A 443 -0.31 13.32 20.88
C TYR A 443 -0.12 11.81 20.96
N SER A 444 -0.07 11.24 22.16
CA SER A 444 0.14 9.83 22.39
C SER A 444 -0.30 9.39 23.79
N SER A 445 -0.11 8.12 24.10
CA SER A 445 -0.16 7.57 25.46
C SER A 445 1.26 7.38 25.98
N ALA A 446 1.45 7.32 27.29
CA ALA A 446 2.77 7.07 27.89
C ALA A 446 3.38 5.73 27.41
N LYS A 447 2.52 4.76 27.11
CA LYS A 447 2.84 3.55 26.33
C LYS A 447 2.19 3.73 24.95
N ASP A 448 2.99 4.12 23.96
CA ASP A 448 2.50 4.29 22.59
C ASP A 448 1.98 2.93 22.04
N PRO A 449 1.00 2.92 21.14
CA PRO A 449 0.56 1.69 20.48
C PRO A 449 1.70 0.84 19.90
N VAL A 450 2.80 1.45 19.44
CA VAL A 450 4.00 0.71 18.98
C VAL A 450 4.69 -0.02 20.14
N ASN A 451 4.85 0.63 21.30
CA ASN A 451 5.39 -0.05 22.47
C ASN A 451 4.47 -1.19 22.92
N MET A 452 3.17 -0.96 22.88
CA MET A 452 2.17 -1.96 23.31
C MET A 452 2.16 -3.21 22.40
N VAL A 453 2.25 -3.04 21.09
CA VAL A 453 2.35 -4.19 20.16
C VAL A 453 3.69 -4.90 20.31
N GLY A 454 4.76 -4.17 20.62
CA GLY A 454 6.07 -4.71 21.00
C GLY A 454 5.99 -5.59 22.24
N TYR A 455 5.36 -5.12 23.33
CA TYR A 455 5.14 -5.93 24.53
C TYR A 455 4.36 -7.21 24.25
N ALA A 456 3.28 -7.13 23.46
CA ALA A 456 2.47 -8.29 23.12
C ALA A 456 3.27 -9.32 22.29
N ALA A 457 4.04 -8.86 21.32
CA ALA A 457 4.90 -9.73 20.50
C ALA A 457 6.05 -10.34 21.33
N SER A 458 6.69 -9.55 22.20
CA SER A 458 7.75 -10.05 23.11
C SER A 458 7.24 -11.16 24.02
N ASN A 459 6.02 -11.04 24.56
CA ASN A 459 5.43 -12.10 25.39
C ASN A 459 5.27 -13.43 24.63
N ILE A 460 5.05 -13.38 23.30
CA ILE A 460 4.97 -14.59 22.46
C ILE A 460 6.36 -15.16 22.22
N VAL A 461 7.35 -14.32 21.89
CA VAL A 461 8.74 -14.74 21.68
C VAL A 461 9.34 -15.36 22.93
N ASP A 462 9.10 -14.76 24.10
CA ASP A 462 9.59 -15.22 25.39
C ASP A 462 8.81 -16.45 25.94
N GLY A 463 7.77 -16.91 25.24
CA GLY A 463 6.96 -18.06 25.65
C GLY A 463 6.07 -17.80 26.85
N PHE A 464 5.77 -16.53 27.19
CA PHE A 464 4.84 -16.19 28.27
C PHE A 464 3.37 -16.43 27.87
N VAL A 465 3.05 -16.51 26.59
CA VAL A 465 1.72 -16.82 26.08
C VAL A 465 1.80 -17.40 24.68
N ASP A 466 0.99 -18.40 24.41
CA ASP A 466 0.65 -18.83 23.05
C ASP A 466 -0.68 -18.20 22.63
N THR A 467 -0.84 -17.96 21.33
CA THR A 467 -2.04 -17.36 20.76
C THR A 467 -2.70 -18.30 19.75
N VAL A 468 -4.00 -18.05 19.52
CA VAL A 468 -4.76 -18.62 18.40
C VAL A 468 -5.42 -17.50 17.63
N GLN A 469 -5.51 -17.66 16.31
CA GLN A 469 -6.05 -16.64 15.43
C GLN A 469 -7.56 -16.83 15.21
N TRP A 470 -8.23 -15.77 14.83
CA TRP A 470 -9.67 -15.71 14.62
C TRP A 470 -10.22 -16.85 13.74
N HIS A 471 -9.49 -17.27 12.72
CA HIS A 471 -9.89 -18.31 11.77
C HIS A 471 -9.75 -19.74 12.31
N GLU A 472 -9.12 -19.95 13.45
CA GLU A 472 -8.95 -21.23 14.09
C GLU A 472 -10.09 -21.54 15.09
N ILE A 473 -10.79 -20.50 15.56
CA ILE A 473 -11.71 -20.56 16.70
C ILE A 473 -12.89 -21.51 16.45
N ASP A 474 -13.55 -21.43 15.28
CA ASP A 474 -14.68 -22.28 14.97
C ASP A 474 -14.27 -23.76 15.01
N HIS A 475 -13.14 -24.10 14.40
CA HIS A 475 -12.60 -25.46 14.42
C HIS A 475 -12.27 -25.94 15.83
N ILE A 476 -11.68 -25.07 16.67
CA ILE A 476 -11.38 -25.37 18.08
C ILE A 476 -12.66 -25.71 18.84
N VAL A 477 -13.69 -24.88 18.73
CA VAL A 477 -14.97 -25.07 19.44
C VAL A 477 -15.69 -26.32 18.93
N GLU A 478 -15.74 -26.55 17.62
CA GLU A 478 -16.38 -27.73 17.01
C GLU A 478 -15.70 -29.04 17.42
N ASN A 479 -14.41 -29.02 17.72
CA ASN A 479 -13.66 -30.17 18.23
C ASN A 479 -13.61 -30.28 19.77
N GLY A 480 -14.47 -29.55 20.48
CA GLY A 480 -14.62 -29.62 21.93
C GLY A 480 -13.57 -28.88 22.74
N GLY A 481 -12.88 -27.89 22.11
CA GLY A 481 -12.00 -26.94 22.79
C GLY A 481 -12.77 -26.13 23.86
N TYR A 482 -12.14 -25.91 25.00
CA TYR A 482 -12.77 -25.20 26.11
C TYR A 482 -12.47 -23.69 26.01
N LEU A 483 -13.44 -22.91 25.51
CA LEU A 483 -13.30 -21.49 25.27
C LEU A 483 -13.94 -20.70 26.41
N ILE A 484 -13.16 -19.88 27.11
CA ILE A 484 -13.63 -19.00 28.19
C ILE A 484 -13.67 -17.56 27.67
N ASP A 485 -14.82 -16.91 27.82
CA ASP A 485 -14.96 -15.45 27.61
C ASP A 485 -14.86 -14.74 28.96
N VAL A 486 -13.78 -13.97 29.14
CA VAL A 486 -13.50 -13.28 30.41
C VAL A 486 -14.04 -11.85 30.45
N ARG A 487 -14.99 -11.51 29.55
CA ARG A 487 -15.70 -10.23 29.57
C ARG A 487 -16.73 -10.17 30.69
N GLU A 488 -17.09 -8.95 31.06
CA GLU A 488 -18.20 -8.71 31.99
C GLU A 488 -19.54 -9.13 31.35
N PRO A 489 -20.53 -9.61 32.15
CA PRO A 489 -21.83 -10.02 31.63
C PRO A 489 -22.58 -8.96 30.83
N ASN A 490 -22.37 -7.70 31.11
CA ASN A 490 -23.00 -6.60 30.36
C ASN A 490 -22.40 -6.42 28.95
N GLU A 491 -21.14 -6.80 28.73
CA GLU A 491 -20.49 -6.75 27.43
C GLU A 491 -21.02 -7.84 26.48
N LEU A 492 -21.53 -8.96 27.02
CA LEU A 492 -22.06 -10.08 26.24
C LEU A 492 -23.32 -9.70 25.45
N LYS A 493 -23.98 -8.59 25.79
CA LYS A 493 -25.09 -8.03 25.01
C LYS A 493 -24.66 -7.63 23.58
N GLN A 494 -23.36 -7.46 23.36
CA GLN A 494 -22.79 -7.21 22.03
C GLN A 494 -22.61 -8.52 21.22
N GLY A 495 -22.97 -9.66 21.78
CA GLY A 495 -22.79 -10.99 21.24
C GLY A 495 -21.59 -11.73 21.87
N MET A 496 -21.53 -13.03 21.60
CA MET A 496 -20.51 -13.95 22.09
C MET A 496 -20.00 -14.84 20.94
N ILE A 497 -18.81 -15.40 21.10
CA ILE A 497 -18.36 -16.53 20.27
C ILE A 497 -19.17 -17.75 20.65
N LYS A 498 -19.78 -18.41 19.67
CA LYS A 498 -20.59 -19.62 19.89
C LYS A 498 -19.78 -20.68 20.65
N GLY A 499 -20.36 -21.22 21.71
CA GLY A 499 -19.72 -22.26 22.54
C GLY A 499 -18.76 -21.72 23.61
N SER A 500 -18.56 -20.42 23.74
CA SER A 500 -17.79 -19.85 24.85
C SER A 500 -18.57 -19.92 26.16
N ILE A 501 -17.83 -20.06 27.25
CA ILE A 501 -18.34 -20.07 28.64
C ILE A 501 -17.90 -18.75 29.28
N ASN A 502 -18.83 -17.99 29.86
CA ASN A 502 -18.48 -16.75 30.50
C ASN A 502 -18.01 -16.95 31.92
N ILE A 503 -16.77 -16.58 32.19
CA ILE A 503 -16.18 -16.48 33.52
C ILE A 503 -15.44 -15.14 33.56
N PRO A 504 -16.03 -14.06 34.11
CA PRO A 504 -15.39 -12.75 34.16
C PRO A 504 -13.99 -12.82 34.78
N LEU A 505 -13.05 -12.00 34.25
CA LEU A 505 -11.66 -12.01 34.70
C LEU A 505 -11.52 -11.87 36.22
N ASP A 506 -12.32 -10.98 36.81
CA ASP A 506 -12.23 -10.69 38.25
C ASP A 506 -12.81 -11.81 39.12
N GLU A 507 -13.69 -12.67 38.57
CA GLU A 507 -14.25 -13.85 39.23
C GLU A 507 -13.40 -15.12 39.00
N LEU A 508 -12.54 -15.14 37.98
CA LEU A 508 -11.87 -16.35 37.51
C LEU A 508 -11.03 -17.04 38.61
N ARG A 509 -10.44 -16.27 39.53
CA ARG A 509 -9.65 -16.83 40.66
C ARG A 509 -10.49 -17.65 41.63
N ASP A 510 -11.74 -17.26 41.81
CA ASP A 510 -12.68 -17.89 42.75
C ASP A 510 -13.50 -19.02 42.11
N ARG A 511 -13.41 -19.14 40.75
CA ARG A 511 -14.16 -20.12 39.94
C ARG A 511 -13.24 -21.10 39.19
N LEU A 512 -12.04 -21.35 39.69
CA LEU A 512 -11.06 -22.26 39.06
C LEU A 512 -11.54 -23.71 39.00
N ASP A 513 -12.45 -24.13 39.88
CA ASP A 513 -13.10 -25.44 39.89
C ASP A 513 -14.01 -25.69 38.67
N GLU A 514 -14.42 -24.64 37.99
CA GLU A 514 -15.17 -24.71 36.73
C GLU A 514 -14.24 -24.93 35.51
N VAL A 515 -12.91 -24.73 35.64
CA VAL A 515 -11.94 -24.82 34.54
C VAL A 515 -11.27 -26.21 34.53
N PRO A 516 -11.48 -27.03 33.47
CA PRO A 516 -10.91 -28.36 33.40
C PRO A 516 -9.40 -28.34 33.21
N MET A 517 -8.66 -29.08 34.07
CA MET A 517 -7.19 -29.16 33.98
C MET A 517 -6.69 -30.15 32.91
N ASP A 518 -7.55 -31.05 32.45
CA ASP A 518 -7.25 -32.11 31.48
C ASP A 518 -7.43 -31.68 30.03
N LYS A 519 -7.88 -30.43 29.80
CA LYS A 519 -8.09 -29.84 28.48
C LYS A 519 -7.17 -28.67 28.22
N GLU A 520 -6.95 -28.36 26.94
CA GLU A 520 -6.40 -27.07 26.51
C GLU A 520 -7.47 -26.00 26.61
N ILE A 521 -7.15 -24.89 27.26
CA ILE A 521 -8.05 -23.76 27.52
C ILE A 521 -7.76 -22.65 26.52
N TYR A 522 -8.79 -22.11 25.92
CA TYR A 522 -8.73 -20.95 25.04
C TYR A 522 -9.42 -19.79 25.73
N ILE A 523 -8.84 -18.60 25.70
CA ILE A 523 -9.37 -17.43 26.40
C ILE A 523 -9.61 -16.30 25.43
N THR A 524 -10.82 -15.78 25.45
CA THR A 524 -11.16 -14.55 24.73
C THR A 524 -11.58 -13.44 25.70
N CYS A 525 -11.38 -12.21 25.28
CA CYS A 525 -11.96 -11.02 25.90
C CYS A 525 -12.30 -10.03 24.80
N GLN A 526 -12.55 -8.76 25.09
CA GLN A 526 -12.93 -7.78 24.07
C GLN A 526 -11.81 -7.52 23.02
N LEU A 527 -10.53 -7.37 23.46
CA LEU A 527 -9.42 -6.90 22.62
C LEU A 527 -8.11 -7.70 22.78
N GLY A 528 -8.08 -8.75 23.62
CA GLY A 528 -6.88 -9.58 23.87
C GLY A 528 -6.19 -9.35 25.22
N MET A 529 -6.16 -8.14 25.78
CA MET A 529 -5.40 -7.83 27.00
C MET A 529 -5.91 -8.56 28.27
N ARG A 530 -7.22 -8.54 28.55
CA ARG A 530 -7.79 -9.29 29.68
C ARG A 530 -7.60 -10.79 29.48
N GLY A 531 -7.70 -11.27 28.24
CA GLY A 531 -7.42 -12.65 27.88
C GLY A 531 -5.98 -13.03 28.20
N TYR A 532 -5.00 -12.17 27.90
CA TYR A 532 -3.61 -12.40 28.29
C TYR A 532 -3.43 -12.49 29.81
N VAL A 533 -4.05 -11.58 30.59
CA VAL A 533 -3.97 -11.64 32.06
C VAL A 533 -4.55 -12.94 32.59
N ALA A 534 -5.70 -13.37 32.08
CA ALA A 534 -6.31 -14.64 32.45
C ALA A 534 -5.45 -15.85 32.05
N ALA A 535 -4.87 -15.82 30.83
CA ALA A 535 -3.99 -16.88 30.36
C ALA A 535 -2.77 -17.04 31.27
N ARG A 536 -2.10 -15.94 31.61
CA ARG A 536 -0.96 -15.95 32.55
C ARG A 536 -1.35 -16.54 33.91
N MET A 537 -2.49 -16.10 34.44
CA MET A 537 -2.97 -16.57 35.74
C MET A 537 -3.21 -18.09 35.75
N LEU A 538 -3.83 -18.64 34.70
CA LEU A 538 -4.08 -20.08 34.58
C LEU A 538 -2.78 -20.86 34.30
N MET A 539 -1.87 -20.35 33.45
CA MET A 539 -0.58 -20.98 33.18
C MET A 539 0.26 -21.14 34.45
N GLU A 540 0.30 -20.12 35.33
CA GLU A 540 0.99 -20.19 36.63
C GLU A 540 0.39 -21.24 37.59
N LYS A 541 -0.84 -21.70 37.31
CA LYS A 541 -1.50 -22.79 38.04
C LYS A 541 -1.41 -24.15 37.33
N GLY A 542 -0.66 -24.22 36.22
CA GLY A 542 -0.38 -25.46 35.50
C GLY A 542 -1.38 -25.82 34.39
N TYR A 543 -2.31 -24.94 34.04
CA TYR A 543 -3.20 -25.14 32.89
C TYR A 543 -2.45 -24.94 31.57
N LYS A 544 -2.87 -25.65 30.53
CA LYS A 544 -2.46 -25.40 29.14
C LYS A 544 -3.41 -24.36 28.55
N VAL A 545 -2.89 -23.20 28.19
CA VAL A 545 -3.74 -22.06 27.82
C VAL A 545 -3.23 -21.36 26.58
N LYS A 546 -4.15 -20.94 25.71
CA LYS A 546 -3.89 -20.05 24.58
C LYS A 546 -4.83 -18.84 24.62
N ASN A 547 -4.32 -17.68 24.28
CA ASN A 547 -5.11 -16.46 24.19
C ASN A 547 -5.63 -16.25 22.76
N VAL A 548 -6.91 -15.91 22.61
CA VAL A 548 -7.49 -15.50 21.32
C VAL A 548 -6.97 -14.13 20.96
N ASP A 549 -6.12 -14.06 19.95
CA ASP A 549 -5.53 -12.83 19.48
C ASP A 549 -6.58 -11.88 18.89
N GLY A 550 -6.50 -10.58 19.23
CA GLY A 550 -7.51 -9.57 18.87
C GLY A 550 -8.87 -9.71 19.56
N GLY A 551 -9.12 -10.84 20.25
CA GLY A 551 -10.31 -11.09 21.05
C GLY A 551 -11.62 -11.11 20.26
N PHE A 552 -12.74 -10.96 20.98
CA PHE A 552 -14.10 -10.97 20.41
C PHE A 552 -14.30 -9.87 19.35
N LYS A 553 -13.70 -8.68 19.54
CA LYS A 553 -13.90 -7.57 18.61
C LYS A 553 -13.38 -7.90 17.22
N LEU A 554 -12.19 -8.52 17.11
CA LEU A 554 -11.63 -8.96 15.83
C LEU A 554 -12.49 -10.06 15.22
N TYR A 555 -12.76 -11.13 16.00
CA TYR A 555 -13.60 -12.26 15.55
C TYR A 555 -14.96 -11.82 15.05
N GLY A 556 -15.70 -11.01 15.83
CA GLY A 556 -17.05 -10.55 15.48
C GLY A 556 -17.10 -9.55 14.33
N THR A 557 -15.98 -8.83 14.06
CA THR A 557 -15.89 -7.98 12.85
C THR A 557 -15.68 -8.82 11.60
N VAL A 558 -14.90 -9.90 11.71
CA VAL A 558 -14.56 -10.75 10.56
C VAL A 558 -15.67 -11.76 10.24
N LEU A 559 -16.31 -12.29 11.28
CA LEU A 559 -17.33 -13.35 11.20
C LEU A 559 -18.63 -12.93 11.92
N PRO A 560 -19.28 -11.84 11.53
CA PRO A 560 -20.46 -11.33 12.24
C PRO A 560 -21.63 -12.34 12.25
N GLU A 561 -21.73 -13.21 11.22
CA GLU A 561 -22.74 -14.25 11.12
C GLU A 561 -22.52 -15.43 12.08
N ARG A 562 -21.34 -15.53 12.69
CA ARG A 562 -20.98 -16.56 13.69
C ARG A 562 -21.19 -16.11 15.13
N VAL A 563 -21.48 -14.83 15.32
CA VAL A 563 -21.76 -14.26 16.65
C VAL A 563 -23.15 -14.69 17.13
N VAL A 564 -23.25 -15.12 18.39
CA VAL A 564 -24.53 -15.45 19.05
C VAL A 564 -24.87 -14.38 20.08
N TYR A 565 -26.19 -14.10 20.26
CA TYR A 565 -26.72 -13.06 21.16
C TYR A 565 -27.54 -13.66 22.28
#